data_b72c03bac998580ef5beebfa483ea78e
#
_entry.id   b72c03bac998580ef5beebfa483ea78e
#
_cell.length_a   1.000
_cell.length_b   1.000
_cell.length_c   1.000
_cell.angle_alpha   90.00
_cell.angle_beta   90.00
_cell.angle_gamma   90.00
#
_symmetry.space_group_name_H-M   'P 1'
#
loop_
_entity.id
_entity.type
_entity.pdbx_description
1 polymer ?
#
loop_
_entity_poly.entity_id
_entity_poly.type
_entity_poly.pdbx_seq_one_letter_code
_entity_poly.pdbx_strand_id
1 'polypeptide(L)'
;MTDRVLLFFELHQPIRLRRLSSFSPTNLPRRFAETIDHDANRRILARVVERTYRTATRILLEAAKEVPDFKFTTSIAGSLLKDLKELHPDVVELLANAASKEVLEPVAQTFYHSLAWLVDKEEFSEQVKAQAELVEELLGVKPKAAENTEFIYNNDIGCSLQSLGFNVVLTEGVDWVLGWRSPNYVYQNPLCGVRLLLRNYRLSDDIGFRFGDKAWDQYPLTADKYAEWVKATPGDLMLIAIDYETFGEHHWPESGIYEFLRWLPKELSRRGIGFLSASDALSLSPKGLYDVPPWATISWADQRDLSAWLGNQMQREAFNVLRRYYYFAKALGGEVLDKWRVLSISDHLYYMATKHGPEEAVHAYFSHLGSPYEAFLTYSYALYLLGLEIREGFEKESCKLVEVRLPEDLCFHGSPGSRICCLRELPRALEELPRESDQRRWLETWLRDVFGIDLERALELLSACRDRLP
;
A
#
# COMPACT_ATOMS: atom_id res chain seq x y z
N MET A 1 -1.77 -23.73 23.41
CA MET A 1 -1.14 -22.51 23.95
C MET A 1 -0.13 -22.04 22.90
N THR A 2 -0.06 -20.76 22.63
CA THR A 2 0.90 -20.21 21.67
C THR A 2 2.29 -20.19 22.27
N ASP A 3 3.27 -20.74 21.57
CA ASP A 3 4.67 -20.82 22.02
C ASP A 3 5.61 -19.89 21.26
N ARG A 4 5.12 -19.21 20.19
CA ARG A 4 5.89 -18.29 19.36
C ARG A 4 5.06 -17.10 18.92
N VAL A 5 5.68 -15.93 18.90
CA VAL A 5 5.10 -14.68 18.41
C VAL A 5 5.98 -14.07 17.34
N LEU A 6 5.36 -13.45 16.34
CA LEU A 6 5.99 -12.56 15.39
C LEU A 6 5.40 -11.17 15.61
N LEU A 7 6.24 -10.23 16.01
CA LEU A 7 5.88 -8.82 16.11
C LEU A 7 6.23 -8.15 14.80
N PHE A 8 5.21 -7.62 14.12
CA PHE A 8 5.37 -6.91 12.85
C PHE A 8 4.93 -5.46 13.02
N PHE A 9 5.76 -4.55 12.51
CA PHE A 9 5.50 -3.12 12.52
C PHE A 9 5.60 -2.55 11.10
N GLU A 10 4.54 -1.91 10.65
CA GLU A 10 4.52 -1.20 9.39
C GLU A 10 4.93 0.26 9.59
N LEU A 11 5.87 0.75 8.78
CA LEU A 11 6.32 2.13 8.76
C LEU A 11 5.90 2.78 7.44
N HIS A 12 5.00 3.74 7.54
CA HIS A 12 4.55 4.52 6.39
C HIS A 12 4.25 5.96 6.79
N GLN A 13 4.61 6.90 5.91
CA GLN A 13 4.15 8.28 5.93
C GLN A 13 3.78 8.70 4.51
N PRO A 14 2.52 9.11 4.27
CA PRO A 14 2.10 9.51 2.93
C PRO A 14 2.75 10.83 2.51
N ILE A 15 2.96 10.99 1.21
CA ILE A 15 3.28 12.29 0.62
C ILE A 15 1.97 13.09 0.54
N ARG A 16 1.77 14.01 1.46
CA ARG A 16 0.51 14.75 1.63
C ARG A 16 0.35 15.83 0.57
N LEU A 17 -0.87 15.93 0.07
CA LEU A 17 -1.28 17.02 -0.79
C LEU A 17 -1.73 18.22 0.06
N ARG A 18 -1.43 19.41 -0.40
CA ARG A 18 -1.90 20.66 0.22
C ARG A 18 -3.40 20.81 -0.04
N ARG A 19 -4.16 21.10 1.02
CA ARG A 19 -5.60 21.31 0.94
C ARG A 19 -5.96 22.34 -0.12
N LEU A 20 -6.87 21.99 -1.05
CA LEU A 20 -7.24 22.87 -2.16
C LEU A 20 -7.86 24.18 -1.66
N SER A 21 -8.70 24.14 -0.63
CA SER A 21 -9.30 25.32 0.00
C SER A 21 -8.30 26.27 0.66
N SER A 22 -7.02 25.86 0.84
CA SER A 22 -5.97 26.75 1.36
C SER A 22 -5.40 27.71 0.30
N PHE A 23 -5.69 27.50 -0.99
CA PHE A 23 -5.29 28.38 -2.05
C PHE A 23 -6.35 29.47 -2.31
N SER A 24 -5.92 30.68 -2.65
CA SER A 24 -6.86 31.67 -3.16
C SER A 24 -7.33 31.30 -4.58
N PRO A 25 -8.56 31.66 -4.96
CA PRO A 25 -9.07 31.38 -6.32
C PRO A 25 -8.19 31.94 -7.45
N THR A 26 -7.43 33.00 -7.17
CA THR A 26 -6.52 33.64 -8.12
C THR A 26 -5.11 33.03 -8.12
N ASN A 27 -4.80 32.11 -7.18
CA ASN A 27 -3.48 31.52 -7.02
C ASN A 27 -3.56 30.00 -6.82
N LEU A 28 -4.34 29.34 -7.65
CA LEU A 28 -4.40 27.87 -7.68
C LEU A 28 -3.11 27.29 -8.26
N PRO A 29 -2.69 26.10 -7.82
CA PRO A 29 -1.57 25.37 -8.43
C PRO A 29 -1.73 25.23 -9.94
N ARG A 30 -0.65 25.37 -10.67
CA ARG A 30 -0.63 25.21 -12.14
C ARG A 30 0.14 23.97 -12.57
N ARG A 31 0.90 23.38 -11.67
CA ARG A 31 1.69 22.17 -11.85
C ARG A 31 1.44 21.21 -10.70
N PHE A 32 1.54 19.93 -10.98
CA PHE A 32 1.37 18.88 -9.96
C PHE A 32 2.26 19.11 -8.73
N ALA A 33 3.54 19.44 -8.94
CA ALA A 33 4.49 19.62 -7.84
C ALA A 33 4.06 20.68 -6.81
N GLU A 34 3.28 21.68 -7.24
CA GLU A 34 2.76 22.75 -6.37
C GLU A 34 1.63 22.27 -5.44
N THR A 35 1.07 21.08 -5.71
CA THR A 35 0.05 20.46 -4.85
C THR A 35 0.62 19.74 -3.66
N ILE A 36 1.92 19.46 -3.63
CA ILE A 36 2.57 18.75 -2.52
C ILE A 36 2.76 19.69 -1.33
N ASP A 37 2.36 19.26 -0.14
CA ASP A 37 2.56 20.00 1.11
C ASP A 37 3.91 19.66 1.75
N HIS A 38 4.99 20.20 1.18
CA HIS A 38 6.34 19.95 1.67
C HIS A 38 6.55 20.34 3.13
N ASP A 39 5.93 21.44 3.59
CA ASP A 39 6.09 21.91 4.96
C ASP A 39 5.38 20.99 5.96
N ALA A 40 4.15 20.55 5.64
CA ALA A 40 3.44 19.58 6.46
C ALA A 40 4.17 18.23 6.49
N ASN A 41 4.64 17.73 5.35
CA ASN A 41 5.40 16.48 5.27
C ASN A 41 6.65 16.51 6.15
N ARG A 42 7.49 17.55 6.05
CA ARG A 42 8.70 17.70 6.88
C ARG A 42 8.36 17.81 8.37
N ARG A 43 7.37 18.65 8.73
CA ARG A 43 6.99 18.85 10.13
C ARG A 43 6.43 17.60 10.77
N ILE A 44 5.57 16.87 10.05
CA ILE A 44 4.96 15.63 10.55
C ILE A 44 6.02 14.54 10.66
N LEU A 45 6.84 14.35 9.62
CA LEU A 45 7.93 13.36 9.65
C LEU A 45 8.88 13.60 10.82
N ALA A 46 9.33 14.84 11.04
CA ALA A 46 10.22 15.16 12.16
C ALA A 46 9.58 14.79 13.52
N ARG A 47 8.27 15.05 13.70
CA ARG A 47 7.54 14.66 14.91
C ARG A 47 7.44 13.16 15.09
N VAL A 48 7.08 12.43 14.02
CA VAL A 48 6.95 10.96 14.04
C VAL A 48 8.30 10.30 14.27
N VAL A 49 9.36 10.81 13.65
CA VAL A 49 10.74 10.34 13.89
C VAL A 49 11.10 10.42 15.38
N GLU A 50 10.87 11.56 16.02
CA GLU A 50 11.19 11.71 17.45
C GLU A 50 10.35 10.82 18.34
N ARG A 51 9.05 10.82 18.12
CA ARG A 51 8.12 10.08 18.97
C ARG A 51 8.14 8.59 18.74
N THR A 52 8.25 8.15 17.50
CA THR A 52 8.13 6.73 17.15
C THR A 52 9.45 6.13 16.67
N TYR A 53 9.88 6.47 15.46
CA TYR A 53 10.91 5.68 14.79
C TYR A 53 12.22 5.61 15.56
N ARG A 54 12.68 6.72 16.13
CA ARG A 54 13.88 6.76 16.95
C ARG A 54 13.65 6.16 18.34
N THR A 55 12.58 6.55 19.01
CA THR A 55 12.32 6.16 20.40
C THR A 55 11.93 4.70 20.53
N ALA A 56 10.95 4.23 19.74
CA ALA A 56 10.51 2.84 19.78
C ALA A 56 11.62 1.86 19.35
N THR A 57 12.39 2.19 18.30
CA THR A 57 13.50 1.34 17.85
C THR A 57 14.59 1.20 18.93
N ARG A 58 14.92 2.29 19.65
CA ARG A 58 15.84 2.21 20.80
C ARG A 58 15.31 1.32 21.91
N ILE A 59 14.03 1.42 22.25
CA ILE A 59 13.38 0.56 23.24
C ILE A 59 13.48 -0.91 22.83
N LEU A 60 13.20 -1.26 21.57
CA LEU A 60 13.30 -2.62 21.06
C LEU A 60 14.76 -3.15 21.07
N LEU A 61 15.72 -2.30 20.69
CA LEU A 61 17.14 -2.65 20.78
C LEU A 61 17.65 -2.83 22.21
N GLU A 62 17.10 -2.09 23.17
CA GLU A 62 17.35 -2.32 24.60
C GLU A 62 16.77 -3.66 25.06
N ALA A 63 15.53 -3.96 24.67
CA ALA A 63 14.89 -5.23 24.95
C ALA A 63 15.70 -6.43 24.40
N ALA A 64 16.27 -6.30 23.21
CA ALA A 64 17.11 -7.33 22.61
C ALA A 64 18.41 -7.62 23.39
N LYS A 65 18.90 -6.71 24.21
CA LYS A 65 20.03 -6.97 25.10
C LYS A 65 19.65 -7.83 26.32
N GLU A 66 18.40 -7.77 26.73
CA GLU A 66 17.90 -8.44 27.92
C GLU A 66 17.17 -9.77 27.60
N VAL A 67 16.65 -9.89 26.36
CA VAL A 67 15.92 -11.05 25.83
C VAL A 67 16.71 -11.61 24.63
N PRO A 68 17.55 -12.64 24.80
CA PRO A 68 18.52 -13.07 23.78
C PRO A 68 17.92 -13.45 22.42
N ASP A 69 16.71 -14.05 22.41
CA ASP A 69 16.05 -14.51 21.19
C ASP A 69 15.04 -13.49 20.64
N PHE A 70 15.04 -12.28 21.21
CA PHE A 70 14.11 -11.25 20.78
C PHE A 70 14.43 -10.76 19.38
N LYS A 71 13.43 -10.78 18.54
CA LYS A 71 13.45 -10.19 17.19
C LYS A 71 12.07 -9.66 16.81
N PHE A 72 12.05 -8.76 15.84
CA PHE A 72 10.85 -8.21 15.26
C PHE A 72 11.00 -8.03 13.75
N THR A 73 9.88 -7.86 13.07
CA THR A 73 9.82 -7.72 11.61
C THR A 73 9.23 -6.36 11.27
N THR A 74 9.73 -5.70 10.23
CA THR A 74 9.17 -4.42 9.77
C THR A 74 9.00 -4.40 8.26
N SER A 75 7.96 -3.71 7.79
CA SER A 75 7.94 -3.16 6.43
C SER A 75 8.14 -1.65 6.49
N ILE A 76 8.84 -1.11 5.51
CA ILE A 76 9.12 0.33 5.41
C ILE A 76 8.84 0.76 3.98
N ALA A 77 7.87 1.65 3.78
CA ALA A 77 7.60 2.19 2.44
C ALA A 77 8.86 2.85 1.87
N GLY A 78 9.16 2.58 0.60
CA GLY A 78 10.36 3.10 -0.06
C GLY A 78 10.41 4.61 -0.11
N SER A 79 9.26 5.27 -0.28
CA SER A 79 9.12 6.72 -0.21
C SER A 79 9.54 7.27 1.15
N LEU A 80 9.06 6.65 2.25
CA LEU A 80 9.47 7.01 3.60
C LEU A 80 10.97 6.77 3.82
N LEU A 81 11.50 5.64 3.37
CA LEU A 81 12.90 5.30 3.55
C LEU A 81 13.84 6.28 2.83
N LYS A 82 13.42 6.81 1.65
CA LYS A 82 14.13 7.92 0.98
C LYS A 82 14.12 9.20 1.82
N ASP A 83 12.96 9.59 2.34
CA ASP A 83 12.84 10.78 3.18
C ASP A 83 13.67 10.64 4.48
N LEU A 84 13.67 9.46 5.10
CA LEU A 84 14.52 9.18 6.26
C LEU A 84 16.00 9.26 5.93
N LYS A 85 16.45 8.71 4.78
CA LYS A 85 17.84 8.82 4.32
C LYS A 85 18.28 10.27 4.18
N GLU A 86 17.41 11.12 3.61
CA GLU A 86 17.71 12.53 3.36
C GLU A 86 17.64 13.39 4.62
N LEU A 87 16.59 13.25 5.42
CA LEU A 87 16.26 14.18 6.50
C LEU A 87 16.65 13.66 7.89
N HIS A 88 16.71 12.35 8.09
CA HIS A 88 16.94 11.69 9.38
C HIS A 88 17.83 10.44 9.23
N PRO A 89 19.07 10.56 8.69
CA PRO A 89 19.93 9.42 8.39
C PRO A 89 20.28 8.58 9.63
N ASP A 90 20.28 9.17 10.81
CA ASP A 90 20.49 8.47 12.08
C ASP A 90 19.41 7.39 12.36
N VAL A 91 18.19 7.58 11.89
CA VAL A 91 17.12 6.55 11.99
C VAL A 91 17.43 5.39 11.06
N VAL A 92 17.88 5.66 9.84
CA VAL A 92 18.28 4.61 8.90
C VAL A 92 19.46 3.80 9.47
N GLU A 93 20.46 4.46 10.06
CA GLU A 93 21.58 3.80 10.74
C GLU A 93 21.13 2.94 11.92
N LEU A 94 20.13 3.40 12.69
CA LEU A 94 19.55 2.66 13.81
C LEU A 94 18.85 1.39 13.34
N LEU A 95 18.06 1.47 12.27
CA LEU A 95 17.39 0.32 11.65
C LEU A 95 18.38 -0.65 11.02
N ALA A 96 19.40 -0.15 10.32
CA ALA A 96 20.48 -0.97 9.75
C ALA A 96 21.27 -1.71 10.85
N ASN A 97 21.56 -1.05 11.96
CA ASN A 97 22.20 -1.69 13.11
C ASN A 97 21.31 -2.79 13.73
N ALA A 98 19.99 -2.58 13.78
CA ALA A 98 19.06 -3.63 14.24
C ALA A 98 19.02 -4.83 13.28
N ALA A 99 19.02 -4.56 11.97
CA ALA A 99 19.05 -5.60 10.94
C ALA A 99 20.36 -6.39 10.92
N SER A 100 21.50 -5.71 11.04
CA SER A 100 22.83 -6.36 11.08
C SER A 100 23.03 -7.28 12.29
N LYS A 101 22.27 -7.07 13.36
CA LYS A 101 22.26 -7.90 14.56
C LYS A 101 21.19 -8.99 14.54
N GLU A 102 20.49 -9.15 13.43
CA GLU A 102 19.38 -10.09 13.29
C GLU A 102 18.22 -9.86 14.30
N VAL A 103 18.16 -8.67 14.91
CA VAL A 103 17.06 -8.22 15.78
C VAL A 103 15.87 -7.73 14.93
N LEU A 104 16.14 -7.16 13.76
CA LEU A 104 15.13 -6.70 12.81
C LEU A 104 15.24 -7.49 11.51
N GLU A 105 14.12 -8.07 11.05
CA GLU A 105 13.97 -8.56 9.67
C GLU A 105 13.12 -7.60 8.86
N PRO A 106 13.66 -6.97 7.80
CA PRO A 106 12.84 -6.18 6.90
C PRO A 106 12.06 -7.08 5.93
N VAL A 107 10.82 -6.69 5.59
CA VAL A 107 10.02 -7.30 4.54
C VAL A 107 9.75 -6.33 3.41
N ALA A 108 9.49 -6.88 2.23
CA ALA A 108 9.16 -6.09 1.05
C ALA A 108 7.69 -5.66 1.04
N GLN A 109 7.43 -4.48 0.49
CA GLN A 109 6.09 -3.95 0.18
C GLN A 109 6.13 -3.10 -1.08
N THR A 110 5.04 -2.47 -1.49
CA THR A 110 5.06 -1.50 -2.57
C THR A 110 5.87 -0.25 -2.18
N PHE A 111 6.63 0.30 -3.12
CA PHE A 111 7.55 1.43 -2.87
C PHE A 111 6.84 2.66 -2.27
N TYR A 112 5.65 2.98 -2.78
CA TYR A 112 4.88 4.16 -2.38
C TYR A 112 3.77 3.85 -1.37
N HIS A 113 3.71 2.64 -0.79
CA HIS A 113 2.55 2.20 -0.02
C HIS A 113 1.27 2.39 -0.84
N SER A 114 1.24 1.80 -2.01
CA SER A 114 0.32 2.15 -3.06
C SER A 114 -0.71 1.05 -3.35
N LEU A 115 -1.82 1.45 -3.96
CA LEU A 115 -2.83 0.53 -4.50
C LEU A 115 -2.44 -0.01 -5.91
N ALA A 116 -1.14 -0.08 -6.22
CA ALA A 116 -0.65 -0.46 -7.54
C ALA A 116 -1.19 -1.81 -8.02
N TRP A 117 -1.37 -2.81 -7.14
CA TRP A 117 -1.96 -4.09 -7.50
C TRP A 117 -3.35 -3.98 -8.13
N LEU A 118 -4.17 -3.05 -7.64
CA LEU A 118 -5.53 -2.83 -8.16
C LEU A 118 -5.54 -2.12 -9.52
N VAL A 119 -4.39 -1.56 -9.92
CA VAL A 119 -4.22 -0.86 -11.20
C VAL A 119 -3.57 -1.77 -12.24
N ASP A 120 -2.37 -2.29 -11.91
CA ASP A 120 -1.57 -3.09 -12.84
C ASP A 120 -0.57 -3.99 -12.10
N LYS A 121 -0.51 -5.27 -12.50
CA LYS A 121 0.36 -6.28 -11.86
C LYS A 121 1.86 -6.05 -12.12
N GLU A 122 2.20 -5.45 -13.25
CA GLU A 122 3.59 -5.13 -13.59
C GLU A 122 4.10 -3.97 -12.74
N GLU A 123 3.30 -2.88 -12.64
CA GLU A 123 3.63 -1.75 -11.78
C GLU A 123 3.76 -2.16 -10.31
N PHE A 124 2.86 -3.01 -9.82
CA PHE A 124 2.99 -3.59 -8.49
C PHE A 124 4.34 -4.29 -8.31
N SER A 125 4.70 -5.15 -9.26
CA SER A 125 5.96 -5.89 -9.23
C SER A 125 7.20 -4.99 -9.29
N GLU A 126 7.15 -3.92 -10.10
CA GLU A 126 8.21 -2.91 -10.18
C GLU A 126 8.38 -2.18 -8.84
N GLN A 127 7.29 -1.75 -8.21
CA GLN A 127 7.35 -1.06 -6.93
C GLN A 127 7.89 -1.96 -5.81
N VAL A 128 7.46 -3.23 -5.74
CA VAL A 128 7.96 -4.17 -4.74
C VAL A 128 9.45 -4.45 -4.91
N LYS A 129 9.92 -4.63 -6.14
CA LYS A 129 11.36 -4.81 -6.42
C LYS A 129 12.16 -3.57 -6.03
N ALA A 130 11.72 -2.39 -6.44
CA ALA A 130 12.40 -1.14 -6.14
C ALA A 130 12.49 -0.86 -4.63
N GLN A 131 11.46 -1.21 -3.87
CA GLN A 131 11.48 -1.09 -2.41
C GLN A 131 12.46 -2.10 -1.80
N ALA A 132 12.42 -3.37 -2.23
CA ALA A 132 13.31 -4.40 -1.72
C ALA A 132 14.79 -4.08 -1.99
N GLU A 133 15.12 -3.55 -3.17
CA GLU A 133 16.47 -3.09 -3.55
C GLU A 133 16.92 -1.92 -2.67
N LEU A 134 16.05 -0.94 -2.40
CA LEU A 134 16.36 0.18 -1.53
C LEU A 134 16.57 -0.26 -0.08
N VAL A 135 15.77 -1.21 0.41
CA VAL A 135 15.96 -1.80 1.75
C VAL A 135 17.30 -2.51 1.84
N GLU A 136 17.66 -3.34 0.84
CA GLU A 136 18.96 -4.02 0.79
C GLU A 136 20.12 -3.00 0.75
N GLU A 137 20.00 -1.93 -0.06
CA GLU A 137 21.00 -0.85 -0.12
C GLU A 137 21.22 -0.18 1.24
N LEU A 138 20.13 0.17 1.93
CA LEU A 138 20.21 1.04 3.11
C LEU A 138 20.32 0.28 4.44
N LEU A 139 19.70 -0.89 4.54
CA LEU A 139 19.72 -1.68 5.77
C LEU A 139 20.73 -2.85 5.71
N GLY A 140 21.32 -3.13 4.53
CA GLY A 140 22.30 -4.18 4.34
C GLY A 140 21.74 -5.60 4.38
N VAL A 141 20.41 -5.76 4.36
CA VAL A 141 19.72 -7.06 4.43
C VAL A 141 18.66 -7.14 3.36
N LYS A 142 18.74 -8.20 2.55
CA LYS A 142 17.73 -8.46 1.52
C LYS A 142 16.45 -9.01 2.13
N PRO A 143 15.27 -8.40 1.86
CA PRO A 143 13.99 -8.93 2.29
C PRO A 143 13.75 -10.37 1.77
N LYS A 144 13.28 -11.27 2.63
CA LYS A 144 12.94 -12.67 2.28
C LYS A 144 11.45 -12.95 2.32
N ALA A 145 10.71 -12.09 2.98
CA ALA A 145 9.26 -12.10 3.08
C ALA A 145 8.69 -10.80 2.52
N ALA A 146 7.41 -10.78 2.24
CA ALA A 146 6.71 -9.60 1.73
C ALA A 146 5.31 -9.48 2.33
N GLU A 147 4.77 -8.29 2.24
CA GLU A 147 3.36 -7.99 2.37
C GLU A 147 2.92 -7.11 1.20
N ASN A 148 1.63 -6.93 1.02
CA ASN A 148 1.13 -5.88 0.15
C ASN A 148 0.47 -4.80 1.00
N THR A 149 0.66 -3.56 0.61
CA THR A 149 0.05 -2.36 1.19
C THR A 149 -1.30 -2.66 1.83
N GLU A 150 -1.50 -2.22 3.09
CA GLU A 150 -2.76 -2.40 3.85
C GLU A 150 -3.14 -3.87 4.08
N PHE A 151 -2.18 -4.78 4.00
CA PHE A 151 -2.43 -6.23 4.00
C PHE A 151 -3.47 -6.66 2.95
N ILE A 152 -3.64 -5.88 1.88
CA ILE A 152 -4.50 -6.24 0.74
C ILE A 152 -3.99 -7.54 0.13
N TYR A 153 -4.86 -8.54 0.12
CA TYR A 153 -4.47 -9.88 -0.31
C TYR A 153 -5.58 -10.60 -1.08
N ASN A 154 -5.16 -11.34 -2.07
CA ASN A 154 -5.85 -12.47 -2.70
C ASN A 154 -4.79 -13.48 -3.19
N ASN A 155 -5.23 -14.62 -3.69
CA ASN A 155 -4.31 -15.68 -4.11
C ASN A 155 -3.32 -15.22 -5.19
N ASP A 156 -3.76 -14.38 -6.13
CA ASP A 156 -2.90 -13.88 -7.22
C ASP A 156 -1.80 -12.96 -6.70
N ILE A 157 -2.08 -12.12 -5.67
CA ILE A 157 -1.06 -11.30 -5.01
C ILE A 157 0.02 -12.18 -4.40
N GLY A 158 -0.40 -13.21 -3.65
CA GLY A 158 0.55 -14.16 -3.06
C GLY A 158 1.45 -14.82 -4.11
N CYS A 159 0.87 -15.25 -5.23
CA CYS A 159 1.63 -15.86 -6.32
C CYS A 159 2.54 -14.87 -7.05
N SER A 160 2.13 -13.61 -7.21
CA SER A 160 2.98 -12.57 -7.76
C SER A 160 4.19 -12.30 -6.85
N LEU A 161 3.99 -12.17 -5.55
CA LEU A 161 5.08 -12.00 -4.59
C LEU A 161 6.03 -13.21 -4.60
N GLN A 162 5.49 -14.43 -4.69
CA GLN A 162 6.32 -15.63 -4.81
C GLN A 162 7.17 -15.62 -6.10
N SER A 163 6.60 -15.17 -7.22
CA SER A 163 7.35 -15.07 -8.49
C SER A 163 8.51 -14.06 -8.43
N LEU A 164 8.44 -13.09 -7.50
CA LEU A 164 9.51 -12.16 -7.18
C LEU A 164 10.56 -12.72 -6.20
N GLY A 165 10.36 -13.96 -5.71
CA GLY A 165 11.29 -14.66 -4.84
C GLY A 165 10.92 -14.66 -3.35
N PHE A 166 9.77 -14.09 -2.96
CA PHE A 166 9.31 -14.08 -1.57
C PHE A 166 8.54 -15.36 -1.25
N ASN A 167 9.04 -16.14 -0.30
CA ASN A 167 8.43 -17.44 0.06
C ASN A 167 7.47 -17.36 1.25
N VAL A 168 7.39 -16.20 1.89
CA VAL A 168 6.48 -15.89 3.00
C VAL A 168 5.77 -14.58 2.70
N VAL A 169 4.45 -14.57 2.87
CA VAL A 169 3.61 -13.37 2.73
C VAL A 169 2.80 -13.17 4.00
N LEU A 170 2.82 -11.94 4.51
CA LEU A 170 2.02 -11.52 5.64
C LEU A 170 0.71 -10.91 5.14
N THR A 171 -0.40 -11.23 5.79
CA THR A 171 -1.71 -10.69 5.46
C THR A 171 -2.69 -10.79 6.63
N GLU A 172 -3.92 -10.32 6.45
CA GLU A 172 -4.95 -10.34 7.48
C GLU A 172 -5.56 -11.74 7.68
N GLY A 173 -5.88 -12.06 8.95
CA GLY A 173 -6.60 -13.27 9.34
C GLY A 173 -8.10 -13.07 9.41
N VAL A 174 -8.79 -13.17 8.28
CA VAL A 174 -10.21 -12.84 8.16
C VAL A 174 -11.12 -14.00 8.58
N ASP A 175 -12.05 -13.76 9.51
CA ASP A 175 -12.90 -14.79 10.10
C ASP A 175 -13.75 -15.55 9.06
N TRP A 176 -14.30 -14.88 8.04
CA TRP A 176 -15.14 -15.54 7.04
C TRP A 176 -14.34 -16.42 6.05
N VAL A 177 -13.02 -16.19 5.90
CA VAL A 177 -12.12 -17.09 5.15
C VAL A 177 -11.67 -18.25 6.05
N LEU A 178 -11.34 -17.96 7.30
CA LEU A 178 -10.87 -18.95 8.26
C LEU A 178 -11.98 -19.92 8.69
N GLY A 179 -13.22 -19.44 8.81
CA GLY A 179 -14.33 -20.19 9.40
C GLY A 179 -14.00 -20.50 10.87
N TRP A 180 -13.96 -21.79 11.23
CA TRP A 180 -13.64 -22.24 12.59
C TRP A 180 -12.14 -22.26 12.90
N ARG A 181 -11.27 -22.03 11.90
CA ARG A 181 -9.81 -22.09 12.03
C ARG A 181 -9.27 -20.83 12.71
N SER A 182 -8.10 -20.96 13.32
CA SER A 182 -7.41 -19.83 13.97
C SER A 182 -6.37 -19.21 13.04
N PRO A 183 -6.16 -17.87 13.07
CA PRO A 183 -5.07 -17.22 12.35
C PRO A 183 -3.67 -17.55 12.91
N ASN A 184 -3.59 -18.15 14.10
CA ASN A 184 -2.33 -18.38 14.82
C ASN A 184 -1.57 -19.62 14.34
N TYR A 185 -1.67 -19.92 13.05
CA TYR A 185 -0.96 -21.00 12.37
C TYR A 185 -0.43 -20.52 11.03
N VAL A 186 0.60 -21.21 10.52
CA VAL A 186 1.06 -20.99 9.15
C VAL A 186 0.08 -21.63 8.17
N TYR A 187 -0.29 -20.91 7.15
CA TYR A 187 -1.13 -21.39 6.06
C TYR A 187 -0.37 -21.41 4.73
N GLN A 188 -1.02 -21.84 3.70
CA GLN A 188 -0.46 -21.92 2.36
C GLN A 188 -1.47 -21.41 1.33
N ASN A 189 -0.97 -20.65 0.35
CA ASN A 189 -1.76 -20.26 -0.81
C ASN A 189 -2.08 -21.49 -1.67
N PRO A 190 -3.34 -21.70 -2.06
CA PRO A 190 -3.75 -22.90 -2.81
C PRO A 190 -3.19 -22.98 -4.23
N LEU A 191 -2.83 -21.84 -4.86
CA LEU A 191 -2.42 -21.80 -6.27
C LEU A 191 -0.91 -22.00 -6.44
N CYS A 192 -0.08 -21.40 -5.58
CA CYS A 192 1.36 -21.39 -5.76
C CYS A 192 2.14 -21.94 -4.56
N GLY A 193 1.48 -22.16 -3.44
CA GLY A 193 2.11 -22.77 -2.29
C GLY A 193 2.96 -21.84 -1.43
N VAL A 194 2.94 -20.52 -1.63
CA VAL A 194 3.62 -19.55 -0.77
C VAL A 194 3.06 -19.65 0.66
N ARG A 195 3.94 -19.52 1.66
CA ARG A 195 3.54 -19.52 3.07
C ARG A 195 2.84 -18.21 3.41
N LEU A 196 1.77 -18.33 4.19
CA LEU A 196 0.96 -17.20 4.64
C LEU A 196 0.97 -17.11 6.15
N LEU A 197 1.32 -15.93 6.66
CA LEU A 197 1.23 -15.57 8.07
C LEU A 197 0.04 -14.63 8.23
N LEU A 198 -0.91 -15.04 9.07
CA LEU A 198 -2.18 -14.35 9.20
C LEU A 198 -2.19 -13.51 10.48
N ARG A 199 -2.50 -12.23 10.35
CA ARG A 199 -2.63 -11.30 11.47
C ARG A 199 -3.70 -11.78 12.45
N ASN A 200 -3.36 -11.85 13.72
CA ASN A 200 -4.36 -11.93 14.76
C ASN A 200 -4.91 -10.54 15.03
N TYR A 201 -5.94 -10.13 14.30
CA TYR A 201 -6.47 -8.79 14.37
C TYR A 201 -6.97 -8.41 15.75
N ARG A 202 -7.56 -9.35 16.50
CA ARG A 202 -8.13 -9.07 17.83
C ARG A 202 -7.07 -8.59 18.80
N LEU A 203 -5.96 -9.33 18.94
CA LEU A 203 -4.87 -8.95 19.80
C LEU A 203 -4.03 -7.79 19.23
N SER A 204 -3.92 -7.67 17.92
CA SER A 204 -3.27 -6.51 17.31
C SER A 204 -4.06 -5.22 17.56
N ASP A 205 -5.38 -5.25 17.39
CA ASP A 205 -6.27 -4.11 17.61
C ASP A 205 -6.38 -3.73 19.11
N ASP A 206 -6.13 -4.66 20.03
CA ASP A 206 -6.03 -4.35 21.47
C ASP A 206 -4.88 -3.37 21.75
N ILE A 207 -3.77 -3.49 21.03
CA ILE A 207 -2.66 -2.53 21.11
C ILE A 207 -2.93 -1.31 20.22
N GLY A 208 -3.33 -1.52 18.96
CA GLY A 208 -3.47 -0.44 17.97
C GLY A 208 -4.55 0.57 18.29
N PHE A 209 -5.71 0.09 18.76
CA PHE A 209 -6.89 0.94 18.96
C PHE A 209 -7.38 1.04 20.40
N ARG A 210 -7.36 -0.07 21.16
CA ARG A 210 -7.97 -0.11 22.50
C ARG A 210 -7.04 0.30 23.63
N PHE A 211 -5.73 0.36 23.40
CA PHE A 211 -4.72 0.65 24.43
C PHE A 211 -5.02 1.92 25.22
N GLY A 212 -5.44 2.98 24.55
CA GLY A 212 -5.76 4.30 25.16
C GLY A 212 -7.22 4.45 25.59
N ASP A 213 -8.09 3.50 25.30
CA ASP A 213 -9.53 3.60 25.59
C ASP A 213 -9.82 3.30 27.06
N LYS A 214 -10.05 4.34 27.85
CA LYS A 214 -10.39 4.25 29.29
C LYS A 214 -11.76 3.64 29.57
N ALA A 215 -12.64 3.56 28.55
CA ALA A 215 -13.94 2.92 28.69
C ALA A 215 -13.90 1.41 28.42
N TRP A 216 -12.77 0.92 27.86
CA TRP A 216 -12.58 -0.50 27.63
C TRP A 216 -12.47 -1.27 28.96
N ASP A 217 -13.22 -2.33 29.10
CA ASP A 217 -13.29 -3.14 30.34
C ASP A 217 -11.94 -3.79 30.72
N GLN A 218 -11.02 -3.88 29.77
CA GLN A 218 -9.67 -4.37 30.00
C GLN A 218 -8.62 -3.28 30.21
N TYR A 219 -9.03 -2.01 30.27
CA TYR A 219 -8.10 -0.90 30.56
C TYR A 219 -7.66 -0.93 32.04
N PRO A 220 -6.38 -0.62 32.35
CA PRO A 220 -5.26 -0.43 31.42
C PRO A 220 -4.71 -1.75 30.90
N LEU A 221 -4.25 -1.75 29.64
CA LEU A 221 -3.55 -2.88 29.06
C LEU A 221 -2.07 -2.83 29.47
N THR A 222 -1.65 -3.81 30.27
CA THR A 222 -0.26 -3.97 30.71
C THR A 222 0.42 -5.12 29.94
N ALA A 223 1.75 -5.08 29.84
CA ALA A 223 2.50 -6.08 29.07
C ALA A 223 2.37 -7.50 29.64
N ASP A 224 2.32 -7.66 30.96
CA ASP A 224 2.11 -8.95 31.62
C ASP A 224 0.73 -9.52 31.33
N LYS A 225 -0.33 -8.70 31.41
CA LYS A 225 -1.71 -9.08 31.08
C LYS A 225 -1.82 -9.50 29.59
N TYR A 226 -1.22 -8.73 28.71
CA TYR A 226 -1.23 -9.03 27.28
C TYR A 226 -0.48 -10.34 26.97
N ALA A 227 0.68 -10.55 27.59
CA ALA A 227 1.46 -11.77 27.43
C ALA A 227 0.72 -13.03 27.95
N GLU A 228 -0.11 -12.90 29.01
CA GLU A 228 -1.03 -13.97 29.43
C GLU A 228 -2.05 -14.31 28.35
N TRP A 229 -2.65 -13.31 27.69
CA TRP A 229 -3.59 -13.55 26.62
C TRP A 229 -2.95 -14.24 25.42
N VAL A 230 -1.74 -13.80 25.03
CA VAL A 230 -0.96 -14.47 23.98
C VAL A 230 -0.71 -15.94 24.35
N LYS A 231 -0.26 -16.21 25.58
CA LYS A 231 0.04 -17.58 26.05
C LYS A 231 -1.21 -18.46 26.11
N ALA A 232 -2.32 -17.91 26.58
CA ALA A 232 -3.58 -18.64 26.69
C ALA A 232 -4.22 -18.96 25.32
N THR A 233 -3.91 -18.21 24.30
CA THR A 233 -4.48 -18.38 22.95
C THR A 233 -3.80 -19.55 22.22
N PRO A 234 -4.55 -20.51 21.67
CA PRO A 234 -3.95 -21.64 20.94
C PRO A 234 -3.32 -21.23 19.61
N GLY A 235 -2.15 -21.82 19.30
CA GLY A 235 -1.47 -21.59 18.01
C GLY A 235 -0.02 -22.07 18.00
N ASP A 236 0.56 -22.22 16.82
CA ASP A 236 1.99 -22.52 16.64
C ASP A 236 2.80 -21.21 16.51
N LEU A 237 2.22 -20.18 15.91
CA LEU A 237 2.80 -18.84 15.69
C LEU A 237 1.68 -17.80 15.65
N MET A 238 1.79 -16.78 16.47
CA MET A 238 0.87 -15.65 16.47
C MET A 238 1.53 -14.43 15.81
N LEU A 239 0.95 -13.93 14.71
CA LEU A 239 1.32 -12.66 14.09
C LEU A 239 0.56 -11.50 14.74
N ILE A 240 1.30 -10.64 15.44
CA ILE A 240 0.83 -9.34 15.94
C ILE A 240 1.37 -8.27 14.98
N ALA A 241 0.49 -7.67 14.20
CA ALA A 241 0.86 -6.69 13.17
C ALA A 241 0.09 -5.38 13.39
N ILE A 242 0.83 -4.29 13.49
CA ILE A 242 0.31 -2.94 13.78
C ILE A 242 1.19 -1.88 13.11
N ASP A 243 0.64 -0.69 12.94
CA ASP A 243 1.42 0.49 12.55
C ASP A 243 2.48 0.80 13.61
N TYR A 244 3.70 1.07 13.20
CA TYR A 244 4.76 1.45 14.13
C TYR A 244 4.47 2.76 14.84
N GLU A 245 3.74 3.64 14.17
CA GLU A 245 3.25 4.92 14.67
C GLU A 245 2.33 4.77 15.90
N THR A 246 1.82 3.59 16.18
CA THR A 246 1.12 3.24 17.42
C THR A 246 1.95 3.63 18.65
N PHE A 247 3.28 3.48 18.60
CA PHE A 247 4.17 3.73 19.72
C PHE A 247 4.69 5.18 19.75
N GLY A 248 3.86 6.11 20.17
CA GLY A 248 4.22 7.51 20.43
C GLY A 248 3.47 8.54 19.59
N GLU A 249 2.89 8.15 18.45
CA GLU A 249 2.09 9.05 17.62
C GLU A 249 0.58 8.75 17.78
N HIS A 250 0.12 7.52 17.61
CA HIS A 250 -1.28 7.16 17.81
C HIS A 250 -1.62 7.08 19.31
N HIS A 251 -0.76 6.45 20.10
CA HIS A 251 -0.82 6.52 21.55
C HIS A 251 0.36 7.34 22.06
N TRP A 252 0.07 8.49 22.64
CA TRP A 252 1.08 9.41 23.13
C TRP A 252 1.90 8.82 24.28
N PRO A 253 3.13 9.31 24.54
CA PRO A 253 4.00 8.78 25.59
C PRO A 253 3.34 8.68 26.96
N GLU A 254 2.48 9.66 27.30
CA GLU A 254 1.77 9.74 28.58
C GLU A 254 0.75 8.62 28.80
N SER A 255 0.37 7.89 27.73
CA SER A 255 -0.51 6.72 27.83
C SER A 255 0.17 5.50 28.47
N GLY A 256 1.50 5.52 28.58
CA GLY A 256 2.30 4.38 29.05
C GLY A 256 2.69 3.42 27.91
N ILE A 257 2.45 3.76 26.63
CA ILE A 257 2.71 2.86 25.49
C ILE A 257 4.19 2.46 25.37
N TYR A 258 5.14 3.35 25.72
CA TYR A 258 6.56 3.01 25.70
C TYR A 258 6.94 2.03 26.81
N GLU A 259 6.34 2.11 27.99
CA GLU A 259 6.55 1.13 29.04
C GLU A 259 5.96 -0.22 28.65
N PHE A 260 4.77 -0.20 28.03
CA PHE A 260 4.21 -1.43 27.46
C PHE A 260 5.17 -2.07 26.44
N LEU A 261 5.71 -1.31 25.47
CA LEU A 261 6.65 -1.79 24.46
C LEU A 261 7.95 -2.31 25.10
N ARG A 262 8.46 -1.65 26.15
CA ARG A 262 9.67 -2.04 26.88
C ARG A 262 9.52 -3.37 27.60
N TRP A 263 8.35 -3.61 28.17
CA TRP A 263 8.08 -4.82 28.98
C TRP A 263 7.54 -5.97 28.16
N LEU A 264 6.90 -5.73 27.03
CA LEU A 264 6.26 -6.77 26.23
C LEU A 264 7.19 -7.92 25.86
N PRO A 265 8.41 -7.71 25.33
CA PRO A 265 9.34 -8.80 25.02
C PRO A 265 9.73 -9.61 26.26
N LYS A 266 9.95 -8.94 27.39
CA LYS A 266 10.33 -9.57 28.65
C LYS A 266 9.21 -10.45 29.21
N GLU A 267 7.98 -9.95 29.19
CA GLU A 267 6.81 -10.66 29.71
C GLU A 267 6.42 -11.85 28.82
N LEU A 268 6.58 -11.74 27.51
CA LEU A 268 6.43 -12.87 26.58
C LEU A 268 7.49 -13.94 26.86
N SER A 269 8.76 -13.56 26.94
CA SER A 269 9.87 -14.49 27.23
C SER A 269 9.73 -15.19 28.59
N ARG A 270 9.32 -14.48 29.66
CA ARG A 270 9.05 -15.04 30.98
C ARG A 270 8.00 -16.16 30.98
N ARG A 271 7.06 -16.11 30.02
CA ARG A 271 6.02 -17.12 29.82
C ARG A 271 6.43 -18.23 28.85
N GLY A 272 7.70 -18.26 28.45
CA GLY A 272 8.24 -19.23 27.50
C GLY A 272 7.68 -19.08 26.10
N ILE A 273 7.36 -17.84 25.68
CA ILE A 273 6.98 -17.50 24.31
C ILE A 273 8.23 -17.03 23.58
N GLY A 274 8.66 -17.76 22.55
CA GLY A 274 9.78 -17.40 21.69
C GLY A 274 9.39 -16.41 20.60
N PHE A 275 10.39 -15.79 19.99
CA PHE A 275 10.21 -14.84 18.91
C PHE A 275 10.64 -15.45 17.58
N LEU A 276 9.87 -15.23 16.53
CA LEU A 276 10.22 -15.57 15.16
C LEU A 276 10.18 -14.31 14.30
N SER A 277 11.05 -14.27 13.31
CA SER A 277 10.90 -13.36 12.17
C SER A 277 10.04 -14.01 11.08
N ALA A 278 9.65 -13.23 10.05
CA ALA A 278 8.79 -13.74 8.99
C ALA A 278 9.43 -14.93 8.25
N SER A 279 10.73 -14.86 7.93
CA SER A 279 11.42 -15.94 7.22
C SER A 279 11.63 -17.19 8.09
N ASP A 280 11.72 -17.07 9.43
CA ASP A 280 11.80 -18.22 10.33
C ASP A 280 10.56 -19.12 10.24
N ALA A 281 9.41 -18.55 9.88
CA ALA A 281 8.16 -19.29 9.72
C ALA A 281 8.19 -20.36 8.62
N LEU A 282 9.19 -20.34 7.72
CA LEU A 282 9.42 -21.40 6.73
C LEU A 282 9.74 -22.75 7.41
N SER A 283 10.27 -22.73 8.62
CA SER A 283 10.53 -23.93 9.43
C SER A 283 9.25 -24.61 9.95
N LEU A 284 8.12 -23.90 9.94
CA LEU A 284 6.85 -24.41 10.43
C LEU A 284 6.03 -25.04 9.30
N SER A 285 5.40 -26.18 9.59
CA SER A 285 4.51 -26.83 8.63
C SER A 285 3.17 -26.11 8.55
N PRO A 286 2.64 -25.86 7.34
CA PRO A 286 1.33 -25.22 7.18
C PRO A 286 0.23 -26.15 7.70
N LYS A 287 -0.78 -25.57 8.34
CA LYS A 287 -1.93 -26.32 8.88
C LYS A 287 -3.12 -26.40 7.92
N GLY A 288 -3.00 -25.78 6.75
CA GLY A 288 -4.04 -25.83 5.72
C GLY A 288 -3.86 -24.75 4.68
N LEU A 289 -4.86 -24.63 3.83
CA LEU A 289 -4.93 -23.62 2.78
C LEU A 289 -5.69 -22.40 3.29
N TYR A 290 -5.23 -21.22 2.88
CA TYR A 290 -5.94 -19.96 3.04
C TYR A 290 -6.30 -19.46 1.65
N ASP A 291 -7.56 -19.65 1.28
CA ASP A 291 -8.06 -19.45 -0.08
C ASP A 291 -8.85 -18.13 -0.16
N VAL A 292 -8.27 -17.16 -0.84
CA VAL A 292 -8.86 -15.84 -1.05
C VAL A 292 -8.89 -15.58 -2.56
N PRO A 293 -10.01 -15.85 -3.23
CA PRO A 293 -10.12 -15.61 -4.67
C PRO A 293 -10.11 -14.10 -4.99
N PRO A 294 -9.71 -13.68 -6.22
CA PRO A 294 -9.57 -12.27 -6.58
C PRO A 294 -10.81 -11.40 -6.37
N TRP A 295 -12.00 -11.97 -6.55
CA TRP A 295 -13.28 -11.27 -6.33
C TRP A 295 -13.63 -11.06 -4.84
N ALA A 296 -12.91 -11.71 -3.94
CA ALA A 296 -13.07 -11.60 -2.50
C ALA A 296 -11.80 -11.05 -1.82
N THR A 297 -11.08 -10.18 -2.52
CA THR A 297 -9.85 -9.54 -2.01
C THR A 297 -10.08 -8.93 -0.62
N ILE A 298 -9.19 -9.27 0.29
CA ILE A 298 -9.23 -8.83 1.70
C ILE A 298 -8.23 -7.71 1.98
N SER A 299 -8.36 -7.07 3.15
CA SER A 299 -7.40 -6.13 3.74
C SER A 299 -7.47 -6.18 5.26
N TRP A 300 -6.65 -5.38 5.95
CA TRP A 300 -6.75 -5.23 7.41
C TRP A 300 -7.71 -4.11 7.86
N ALA A 301 -8.23 -3.30 6.92
CA ALA A 301 -9.05 -2.14 7.23
C ALA A 301 -10.55 -2.44 7.26
N ASP A 302 -11.27 -1.69 8.07
CA ASP A 302 -12.74 -1.68 8.17
C ASP A 302 -13.39 -3.09 8.21
N GLN A 303 -14.18 -3.43 7.18
CA GLN A 303 -14.84 -4.74 7.03
C GLN A 303 -13.90 -5.84 6.52
N ARG A 304 -12.62 -5.63 6.50
CA ARG A 304 -11.60 -6.54 5.97
C ARG A 304 -11.74 -6.80 4.47
N ASP A 305 -12.17 -5.77 3.74
CA ASP A 305 -12.31 -5.76 2.28
C ASP A 305 -11.69 -4.48 1.68
N LEU A 306 -12.05 -4.11 0.46
CA LEU A 306 -11.55 -2.91 -0.20
C LEU A 306 -12.41 -1.66 0.05
N SER A 307 -13.43 -1.72 0.90
CA SER A 307 -14.38 -0.61 1.08
C SER A 307 -13.76 0.64 1.74
N ALA A 308 -12.63 0.51 2.40
CA ALA A 308 -11.88 1.65 2.93
C ALA A 308 -11.38 2.59 1.82
N TRP A 309 -11.11 2.06 0.62
CA TRP A 309 -10.58 2.80 -0.54
C TRP A 309 -11.54 2.93 -1.71
N LEU A 310 -12.52 2.01 -1.85
CA LEU A 310 -13.44 1.93 -2.99
C LEU A 310 -14.91 1.86 -2.57
N GLY A 311 -15.22 2.20 -1.32
CA GLY A 311 -16.54 2.03 -0.71
C GLY A 311 -17.60 2.99 -1.21
N ASN A 312 -17.25 4.22 -1.58
CA ASN A 312 -18.18 5.23 -2.06
C ASN A 312 -17.91 5.66 -3.50
N GLN A 313 -18.81 6.49 -4.05
CA GLN A 313 -18.71 6.92 -5.45
C GLN A 313 -17.48 7.83 -5.66
N MET A 314 -17.17 8.76 -4.75
CA MET A 314 -16.01 9.65 -4.88
C MET A 314 -14.70 8.85 -5.01
N GLN A 315 -14.54 7.85 -4.17
CA GLN A 315 -13.37 6.96 -4.19
C GLN A 315 -13.27 6.21 -5.53
N ARG A 316 -14.38 5.61 -5.99
CA ARG A 316 -14.40 4.87 -7.27
C ARG A 316 -14.10 5.75 -8.47
N GLU A 317 -14.70 6.95 -8.54
CA GLU A 317 -14.44 7.90 -9.64
C GLU A 317 -12.97 8.35 -9.64
N ALA A 318 -12.44 8.73 -8.48
CA ALA A 318 -11.05 9.12 -8.34
C ALA A 318 -10.10 7.97 -8.74
N PHE A 319 -10.38 6.75 -8.29
CA PHE A 319 -9.61 5.57 -8.64
C PHE A 319 -9.68 5.23 -10.14
N ASN A 320 -10.84 5.36 -10.77
CA ASN A 320 -11.00 5.12 -12.21
C ASN A 320 -10.15 6.08 -13.05
N VAL A 321 -10.08 7.37 -12.64
CA VAL A 321 -9.20 8.34 -13.30
C VAL A 321 -7.73 7.99 -13.08
N LEU A 322 -7.34 7.69 -11.83
CA LEU A 322 -5.98 7.26 -11.49
C LEU A 322 -5.56 6.05 -12.32
N ARG A 323 -6.40 5.03 -12.40
CA ARG A 323 -6.15 3.80 -13.15
C ARG A 323 -5.98 4.07 -14.64
N ARG A 324 -6.83 4.89 -15.23
CA ARG A 324 -6.71 5.26 -16.65
C ARG A 324 -5.41 6.02 -16.92
N TYR A 325 -5.03 6.95 -16.05
CA TYR A 325 -3.81 7.76 -16.24
C TYR A 325 -2.53 6.94 -16.13
N TYR A 326 -2.55 5.79 -15.45
CA TYR A 326 -1.40 4.91 -15.35
C TYR A 326 -0.79 4.56 -16.71
N TYR A 327 -1.60 4.11 -17.66
CA TYR A 327 -1.13 3.61 -18.95
C TYR A 327 -0.47 4.72 -19.78
N PHE A 328 -0.96 5.93 -19.65
CA PHE A 328 -0.38 7.11 -20.30
C PHE A 328 0.89 7.57 -19.57
N ALA A 329 0.87 7.62 -18.27
CA ALA A 329 2.05 7.95 -17.45
C ALA A 329 3.17 6.93 -17.64
N LYS A 330 2.84 5.63 -17.71
CA LYS A 330 3.80 4.54 -17.96
C LYS A 330 4.48 4.69 -19.32
N ALA A 331 3.73 5.01 -20.36
CA ALA A 331 4.29 5.23 -21.70
C ALA A 331 5.25 6.43 -21.77
N LEU A 332 4.94 7.51 -21.05
CA LEU A 332 5.85 8.67 -20.94
C LEU A 332 7.06 8.37 -20.07
N GLY A 333 6.86 7.66 -18.97
CA GLY A 333 7.91 7.35 -17.99
C GLY A 333 8.39 8.57 -17.19
N GLY A 334 9.56 8.45 -16.54
CA GLY A 334 10.24 9.53 -15.83
C GLY A 334 9.35 10.24 -14.79
N GLU A 335 9.48 11.56 -14.68
CA GLU A 335 8.76 12.36 -13.68
C GLU A 335 7.23 12.22 -13.73
N VAL A 336 6.65 11.98 -14.92
CA VAL A 336 5.19 11.84 -15.07
C VAL A 336 4.71 10.56 -14.39
N LEU A 337 5.44 9.46 -14.56
CA LEU A 337 5.14 8.21 -13.88
C LEU A 337 5.37 8.33 -12.36
N ASP A 338 6.41 9.02 -11.93
CA ASP A 338 6.67 9.23 -10.49
C ASP A 338 5.56 10.06 -9.83
N LYS A 339 5.02 11.08 -10.51
CA LYS A 339 3.85 11.85 -10.04
C LYS A 339 2.60 10.99 -9.94
N TRP A 340 2.38 10.10 -10.90
CA TRP A 340 1.31 9.12 -10.83
C TRP A 340 1.48 8.18 -9.62
N ARG A 341 2.69 7.69 -9.37
CA ARG A 341 3.03 6.85 -8.22
C ARG A 341 2.73 7.53 -6.89
N VAL A 342 3.01 8.82 -6.77
CA VAL A 342 2.62 9.60 -5.58
C VAL A 342 1.10 9.60 -5.40
N LEU A 343 0.32 9.76 -6.46
CA LEU A 343 -1.15 9.71 -6.37
C LEU A 343 -1.70 8.29 -6.13
N SER A 344 -0.92 7.24 -6.36
CA SER A 344 -1.33 5.87 -6.10
C SER A 344 -1.22 5.45 -4.62
N ILE A 345 -0.66 6.29 -3.74
CA ILE A 345 -0.59 6.10 -2.30
C ILE A 345 -1.99 5.83 -1.74
N SER A 346 -2.16 4.78 -0.93
CA SER A 346 -3.46 4.32 -0.42
C SER A 346 -4.21 5.39 0.35
N ASP A 347 -3.52 6.18 1.16
CA ASP A 347 -4.06 7.25 2.01
C ASP A 347 -4.94 8.25 1.26
N HIS A 348 -4.57 8.59 0.01
CA HIS A 348 -5.33 9.57 -0.75
C HIS A 348 -6.79 9.15 -0.98
N LEU A 349 -7.03 7.86 -1.24
CA LEU A 349 -8.37 7.31 -1.39
C LEU A 349 -9.01 7.02 -0.02
N TYR A 350 -8.22 6.59 0.97
CA TYR A 350 -8.67 6.36 2.33
C TYR A 350 -9.29 7.63 2.95
N TYR A 351 -8.72 8.80 2.73
CA TYR A 351 -9.22 10.10 3.24
C TYR A 351 -10.59 10.50 2.66
N MET A 352 -11.03 9.88 1.56
CA MET A 352 -12.34 10.12 0.94
C MET A 352 -13.45 9.22 1.48
N ALA A 353 -13.14 8.28 2.39
CA ALA A 353 -14.12 7.34 2.93
C ALA A 353 -15.22 8.09 3.72
N THR A 354 -16.47 7.69 3.47
CA THR A 354 -17.66 8.22 4.16
C THR A 354 -18.26 7.11 5.02
N LYS A 355 -17.50 6.66 6.00
CA LYS A 355 -17.91 5.64 6.97
C LYS A 355 -18.69 6.29 8.11
N HIS A 356 -19.37 5.46 8.92
CA HIS A 356 -20.14 5.89 10.08
C HIS A 356 -19.68 5.19 11.35
N GLY A 357 -19.94 5.82 12.49
CA GLY A 357 -19.58 5.27 13.79
C GLY A 357 -18.07 5.27 14.08
N PRO A 358 -17.54 4.21 14.69
CA PRO A 358 -16.11 4.15 15.05
C PRO A 358 -15.16 4.28 13.84
N GLU A 359 -15.53 3.75 12.69
CA GLU A 359 -14.71 3.83 11.47
C GLU A 359 -14.59 5.28 10.97
N GLU A 360 -15.65 6.09 11.06
CA GLU A 360 -15.60 7.52 10.73
C GLU A 360 -14.54 8.25 11.54
N ALA A 361 -14.47 7.98 12.83
CA ALA A 361 -13.47 8.60 13.71
C ALA A 361 -12.03 8.19 13.33
N VAL A 362 -11.81 6.95 12.91
CA VAL A 362 -10.50 6.45 12.46
C VAL A 362 -10.09 7.13 11.16
N HIS A 363 -10.98 7.18 10.16
CA HIS A 363 -10.69 7.87 8.89
C HIS A 363 -10.43 9.36 9.09
N ALA A 364 -11.21 10.03 9.95
CA ALA A 364 -11.01 11.44 10.27
C ALA A 364 -9.69 11.70 11.01
N TYR A 365 -9.26 10.78 11.87
CA TYR A 365 -8.01 10.88 12.60
C TYR A 365 -6.79 10.91 11.66
N PHE A 366 -6.76 10.04 10.66
CA PHE A 366 -5.63 9.98 9.72
C PHE A 366 -5.64 11.11 8.69
N SER A 367 -6.82 11.69 8.38
CA SER A 367 -6.94 12.71 7.34
C SER A 367 -6.53 14.11 7.82
N HIS A 368 -5.51 14.69 7.19
CA HIS A 368 -5.15 16.10 7.40
C HIS A 368 -6.04 17.08 6.63
N LEU A 369 -6.96 16.60 5.81
CA LEU A 369 -7.77 17.40 4.89
C LEU A 369 -9.11 17.87 5.49
N GLY A 370 -9.48 17.38 6.68
CA GLY A 370 -10.62 17.85 7.46
C GLY A 370 -11.98 17.30 7.05
N SER A 371 -12.18 16.83 5.81
CA SER A 371 -13.37 16.11 5.40
C SER A 371 -13.14 15.25 4.16
N PRO A 372 -13.95 14.19 3.95
CA PRO A 372 -13.89 13.36 2.74
C PRO A 372 -14.11 14.14 1.44
N TYR A 373 -14.93 15.19 1.49
CA TYR A 373 -15.22 16.05 0.33
C TYR A 373 -14.02 16.94 -0.04
N GLU A 374 -13.35 17.52 0.95
CA GLU A 374 -12.12 18.27 0.72
C GLU A 374 -11.00 17.36 0.20
N ALA A 375 -10.93 16.12 0.71
CA ALA A 375 -10.00 15.11 0.21
C ALA A 375 -10.27 14.79 -1.27
N PHE A 376 -11.52 14.58 -1.64
CA PHE A 376 -11.92 14.32 -3.02
C PHE A 376 -11.60 15.51 -3.95
N LEU A 377 -11.91 16.74 -3.53
CA LEU A 377 -11.62 17.95 -4.33
C LEU A 377 -10.11 18.15 -4.51
N THR A 378 -9.34 18.03 -3.42
CA THR A 378 -7.89 18.18 -3.43
C THR A 378 -7.23 17.15 -4.34
N TYR A 379 -7.61 15.90 -4.21
CA TYR A 379 -7.07 14.81 -5.01
C TYR A 379 -7.48 14.91 -6.49
N SER A 380 -8.75 15.23 -6.76
CA SER A 380 -9.25 15.41 -8.13
C SER A 380 -8.54 16.55 -8.85
N TYR A 381 -8.20 17.62 -8.12
CA TYR A 381 -7.44 18.72 -8.68
C TYR A 381 -5.98 18.30 -8.99
N ALA A 382 -5.35 17.53 -8.12
CA ALA A 382 -4.02 16.99 -8.38
C ALA A 382 -4.02 16.02 -9.58
N LEU A 383 -5.05 15.15 -9.70
CA LEU A 383 -5.26 14.33 -10.90
C LEU A 383 -5.46 15.17 -12.18
N TYR A 384 -6.23 16.26 -12.10
CA TYR A 384 -6.41 17.16 -13.22
C TYR A 384 -5.08 17.74 -13.70
N LEU A 385 -4.22 18.21 -12.78
CA LEU A 385 -2.90 18.74 -13.12
C LEU A 385 -1.97 17.66 -13.70
N LEU A 386 -2.00 16.46 -13.15
CA LEU A 386 -1.28 15.34 -13.76
C LEU A 386 -1.77 15.06 -15.19
N GLY A 387 -3.08 15.11 -15.42
CA GLY A 387 -3.67 14.95 -16.77
C GLY A 387 -3.19 16.00 -17.75
N LEU A 388 -3.03 17.26 -17.33
CA LEU A 388 -2.44 18.32 -18.15
C LEU A 388 -0.98 18.02 -18.47
N GLU A 389 -0.19 17.58 -17.51
CA GLU A 389 1.23 17.24 -17.72
C GLU A 389 1.40 15.98 -18.60
N ILE A 390 0.52 14.98 -18.50
CA ILE A 390 0.45 13.84 -19.43
C ILE A 390 0.20 14.35 -20.86
N ARG A 391 -0.78 15.23 -21.04
CA ARG A 391 -1.09 15.81 -22.35
C ARG A 391 0.11 16.56 -22.93
N GLU A 392 0.72 17.45 -22.15
CA GLU A 392 1.94 18.17 -22.57
C GLU A 392 3.10 17.22 -22.92
N GLY A 393 3.22 16.09 -22.21
CA GLY A 393 4.20 15.05 -22.50
C GLY A 393 3.99 14.46 -23.90
N PHE A 394 2.75 14.14 -24.27
CA PHE A 394 2.42 13.61 -25.60
C PHE A 394 2.44 14.67 -26.69
N GLU A 395 2.28 15.95 -26.38
CA GLU A 395 2.54 17.03 -27.36
C GLU A 395 4.02 17.06 -27.78
N LYS A 396 4.93 16.74 -26.88
CA LYS A 396 6.38 16.67 -27.13
C LYS A 396 6.82 15.32 -27.71
N GLU A 397 6.23 14.22 -27.25
CA GLU A 397 6.60 12.84 -27.59
C GLU A 397 5.39 12.08 -28.19
N SER A 398 4.80 12.65 -29.26
CA SER A 398 3.51 12.20 -29.79
C SER A 398 3.48 10.73 -30.21
N CYS A 399 4.61 10.16 -30.65
CA CYS A 399 4.67 8.76 -31.06
C CYS A 399 4.51 7.79 -29.88
N LYS A 400 4.84 8.20 -28.65
CA LYS A 400 4.59 7.38 -27.46
C LYS A 400 3.08 7.13 -27.24
N LEU A 401 2.21 8.04 -27.69
CA LEU A 401 0.76 7.85 -27.57
C LEU A 401 0.27 6.63 -28.39
N VAL A 402 0.92 6.37 -29.53
CA VAL A 402 0.60 5.21 -30.39
C VAL A 402 0.97 3.89 -29.71
N GLU A 403 1.89 3.93 -28.75
CA GLU A 403 2.39 2.76 -28.01
C GLU A 403 1.57 2.45 -26.74
N VAL A 404 0.72 3.39 -26.29
CA VAL A 404 -0.13 3.18 -25.12
C VAL A 404 -1.03 1.98 -25.35
N ARG A 405 -0.87 0.94 -24.52
CA ARG A 405 -1.74 -0.23 -24.51
C ARG A 405 -2.63 -0.23 -23.28
N LEU A 406 -3.92 -0.25 -23.52
CA LEU A 406 -4.94 -0.23 -22.49
C LEU A 406 -5.29 -1.66 -22.03
N PRO A 407 -5.74 -1.84 -20.78
CA PRO A 407 -6.28 -3.10 -20.31
C PRO A 407 -7.63 -3.38 -20.97
N GLU A 408 -8.04 -4.65 -20.94
CA GLU A 408 -9.23 -5.19 -21.63
C GLU A 408 -10.50 -4.34 -21.43
N ASP A 409 -10.77 -3.93 -20.23
CA ASP A 409 -11.96 -3.18 -19.84
C ASP A 409 -11.96 -1.69 -20.25
N LEU A 410 -10.83 -1.17 -20.69
CA LEU A 410 -10.70 0.18 -21.29
C LEU A 410 -10.60 0.13 -22.82
N CYS A 411 -10.52 -1.06 -23.41
CA CYS A 411 -10.49 -1.21 -24.86
C CYS A 411 -11.84 -0.85 -25.50
N PHE A 412 -11.81 -0.41 -26.76
CA PHE A 412 -13.01 -0.35 -27.56
C PHE A 412 -13.42 -1.75 -28.00
N HIS A 413 -14.71 -2.08 -27.84
CA HIS A 413 -15.32 -3.31 -28.31
C HIS A 413 -16.37 -3.02 -29.36
N GLY A 414 -16.08 -3.34 -30.63
CA GLY A 414 -16.99 -3.21 -31.76
C GLY A 414 -17.79 -4.47 -32.04
N SER A 415 -18.09 -4.74 -33.32
CA SER A 415 -18.74 -5.98 -33.79
C SER A 415 -17.96 -7.22 -33.33
N PRO A 416 -18.58 -8.43 -33.33
CA PRO A 416 -17.90 -9.65 -32.94
C PRO A 416 -16.55 -9.79 -33.67
N GLY A 417 -15.46 -9.62 -32.91
CA GLY A 417 -14.07 -9.72 -33.38
C GLY A 417 -13.28 -8.41 -33.47
N SER A 418 -13.89 -7.22 -33.49
CA SER A 418 -13.15 -5.95 -33.49
C SER A 418 -12.94 -5.43 -32.08
N ARG A 419 -11.68 -5.49 -31.61
CA ARG A 419 -11.24 -4.95 -30.33
C ARG A 419 -10.04 -4.02 -30.59
N ILE A 420 -10.03 -2.85 -29.97
CA ILE A 420 -8.96 -1.89 -30.06
C ILE A 420 -8.49 -1.53 -28.66
N CYS A 421 -7.26 -1.89 -28.30
CA CYS A 421 -6.63 -1.57 -27.03
C CYS A 421 -5.46 -0.58 -27.18
N CYS A 422 -5.03 -0.31 -28.41
CA CYS A 422 -4.02 0.69 -28.73
C CYS A 422 -4.29 1.32 -30.10
N LEU A 423 -3.74 2.51 -30.33
CA LEU A 423 -3.98 3.24 -31.60
C LEU A 423 -3.46 2.46 -32.82
N ARG A 424 -2.45 1.61 -32.68
CA ARG A 424 -1.91 0.77 -33.80
C ARG A 424 -2.95 -0.15 -34.42
N GLU A 425 -3.96 -0.56 -33.66
CA GLU A 425 -5.01 -1.48 -34.09
C GLU A 425 -6.13 -0.75 -34.87
N LEU A 426 -6.13 0.60 -34.82
CA LEU A 426 -7.17 1.44 -35.41
C LEU A 426 -7.33 1.27 -36.94
N PRO A 427 -6.27 1.21 -37.78
CA PRO A 427 -6.44 1.07 -39.24
C PRO A 427 -7.21 -0.19 -39.62
N ARG A 428 -6.86 -1.34 -38.99
CA ARG A 428 -7.54 -2.60 -39.24
C ARG A 428 -9.02 -2.55 -38.82
N ALA A 429 -9.30 -1.98 -37.67
CA ALA A 429 -10.68 -1.86 -37.20
C ALA A 429 -11.52 -0.96 -38.09
N LEU A 430 -10.94 0.10 -38.69
CA LEU A 430 -11.63 0.98 -39.61
C LEU A 430 -11.97 0.31 -40.95
N GLU A 431 -11.20 -0.69 -41.38
CA GLU A 431 -11.52 -1.51 -42.57
C GLU A 431 -12.74 -2.39 -42.32
N GLU A 432 -12.92 -2.87 -41.07
CA GLU A 432 -14.01 -3.74 -40.64
C GLU A 432 -15.32 -2.97 -40.31
N LEU A 433 -15.24 -1.67 -39.98
CA LEU A 433 -16.37 -0.85 -39.55
C LEU A 433 -16.95 -0.01 -40.72
N PRO A 434 -18.26 -0.14 -41.03
CA PRO A 434 -18.90 0.70 -42.06
C PRO A 434 -18.79 2.22 -41.74
N ARG A 435 -18.58 3.04 -42.75
CA ARG A 435 -18.33 4.51 -42.60
C ARG A 435 -19.41 5.25 -41.82
N GLU A 436 -20.67 4.89 -41.99
CA GLU A 436 -21.84 5.57 -41.40
C GLU A 436 -22.49 4.72 -40.26
N SER A 437 -21.76 3.82 -39.63
CA SER A 437 -22.30 2.96 -38.57
C SER A 437 -22.28 3.63 -37.19
N ASP A 438 -23.20 3.25 -36.32
CA ASP A 438 -23.16 3.65 -34.90
C ASP A 438 -21.86 3.24 -34.23
N GLN A 439 -21.33 2.09 -34.60
CA GLN A 439 -20.05 1.61 -34.06
C GLN A 439 -18.88 2.54 -34.38
N ARG A 440 -18.86 3.18 -35.55
CA ARG A 440 -17.85 4.16 -35.90
C ARG A 440 -18.00 5.43 -35.06
N ARG A 441 -19.22 5.88 -34.81
CA ARG A 441 -19.49 6.99 -33.86
C ARG A 441 -19.07 6.68 -32.44
N TRP A 442 -19.29 5.46 -31.98
CA TRP A 442 -18.81 4.99 -30.68
C TRP A 442 -17.29 4.94 -30.59
N LEU A 443 -16.62 4.48 -31.66
CA LEU A 443 -15.16 4.50 -31.75
C LEU A 443 -14.61 5.93 -31.67
N GLU A 444 -15.19 6.89 -32.37
CA GLU A 444 -14.79 8.30 -32.30
C GLU A 444 -15.03 8.91 -30.92
N THR A 445 -16.12 8.52 -30.26
CA THR A 445 -16.37 8.91 -28.86
C THR A 445 -15.32 8.32 -27.94
N TRP A 446 -15.05 7.03 -28.05
CA TRP A 446 -14.02 6.35 -27.26
C TRP A 446 -12.62 6.99 -27.47
N LEU A 447 -12.22 7.33 -28.70
CA LEU A 447 -10.95 8.02 -28.97
C LEU A 447 -10.88 9.36 -28.21
N ARG A 448 -11.96 10.13 -28.21
CA ARG A 448 -12.03 11.42 -27.48
C ARG A 448 -12.01 11.22 -25.97
N ASP A 449 -12.78 10.29 -25.46
CA ASP A 449 -12.94 10.05 -24.03
C ASP A 449 -11.69 9.41 -23.40
N VAL A 450 -11.01 8.53 -24.12
CA VAL A 450 -9.88 7.77 -23.60
C VAL A 450 -8.54 8.39 -23.96
N PHE A 451 -8.32 8.74 -25.24
CA PHE A 451 -7.05 9.30 -25.74
C PHE A 451 -7.04 10.84 -25.83
N GLY A 452 -8.18 11.48 -25.70
CA GLY A 452 -8.30 12.95 -25.83
C GLY A 452 -8.06 13.48 -27.24
N ILE A 453 -8.18 12.64 -28.28
CA ILE A 453 -7.97 12.99 -29.69
C ILE A 453 -9.15 12.53 -30.55
N ASP A 454 -9.36 13.19 -31.69
CA ASP A 454 -10.31 12.73 -32.69
C ASP A 454 -9.70 11.70 -33.64
N LEU A 455 -10.54 11.16 -34.53
CA LEU A 455 -10.12 10.12 -35.48
C LEU A 455 -9.09 10.68 -36.50
N GLU A 456 -9.24 11.91 -36.96
CA GLU A 456 -8.31 12.51 -37.90
C GLU A 456 -6.93 12.64 -37.31
N ARG A 457 -6.83 13.15 -36.06
CA ARG A 457 -5.58 13.26 -35.33
C ARG A 457 -4.95 11.90 -35.02
N ALA A 458 -5.74 10.88 -34.71
CA ALA A 458 -5.24 9.53 -34.51
C ALA A 458 -4.57 8.96 -35.79
N LEU A 459 -5.19 9.16 -36.95
CA LEU A 459 -4.64 8.72 -38.24
C LEU A 459 -3.38 9.51 -38.65
N GLU A 460 -3.36 10.83 -38.41
CA GLU A 460 -2.15 11.64 -38.61
C GLU A 460 -0.97 11.12 -37.76
N LEU A 461 -1.20 10.85 -36.47
CA LEU A 461 -0.17 10.32 -35.55
C LEU A 461 0.36 8.97 -36.04
N LEU A 462 -0.53 8.07 -36.46
CA LEU A 462 -0.14 6.76 -36.99
C LEU A 462 0.71 6.91 -38.27
N SER A 463 0.36 7.85 -39.16
CA SER A 463 1.14 8.11 -40.34
C SER A 463 2.51 8.71 -40.01
N ALA A 464 2.55 9.72 -39.14
CA ALA A 464 3.80 10.40 -38.74
C ALA A 464 4.78 9.50 -37.99
N CYS A 465 4.26 8.48 -37.29
CA CYS A 465 5.07 7.58 -36.45
C CYS A 465 5.42 6.24 -37.14
N ARG A 466 5.02 6.04 -38.39
CA ARG A 466 5.14 4.77 -39.13
C ARG A 466 6.57 4.21 -39.15
N ASP A 467 7.56 5.09 -39.36
CA ASP A 467 8.98 4.69 -39.47
C ASP A 467 9.68 4.51 -38.10
N ARG A 468 9.01 4.85 -37.00
CA ARG A 468 9.51 4.70 -35.63
C ARG A 468 8.89 3.51 -34.89
N LEU A 469 7.97 2.82 -35.54
CA LEU A 469 7.28 1.68 -34.96
C LEU A 469 8.07 0.39 -35.32
N PRO A 470 8.45 -0.45 -34.30
CA PRO A 470 9.13 -1.71 -34.53
C PRO A 470 8.29 -2.69 -35.35
#